data_c530a8bd2229e1c6031114bdb3c493dd
#
_entry.id   c530a8bd2229e1c6031114bdb3c493dd
#
_cell.length_a   1.000
_cell.length_b   1.000
_cell.length_c   1.000
_cell.angle_alpha   90.00
_cell.angle_beta   90.00
_cell.angle_gamma   90.00
#
_symmetry.space_group_name_H-M   'P 1'
#
loop_
_entity.id
_entity.type
_entity.pdbx_description
1 polymer ?
#
loop_
_entity_poly.entity_id
_entity_poly.type
_entity_poly.pdbx_seq_one_letter_code
_entity_poly.pdbx_strand_id
1 'polypeptide(L)'
;MTTSLNRKFFESTRGRMVTLLRRGGQTVDELAKVVGLTNNGVRAHLATLERDGVVRQRGSVRSASGGGKPAYVYELTAEAEDLFSKAYEPVLGQLLKVLFEGLGAEESEALLRGAGHRMAEERGVPDGGLHARLEAAVAVLNELGGLAELEELEGGLVIRGYSCPLGALTPDHPEVCGMAETLIAGLAGVPVRERCDRRVKPRCCFEVALSESTAAQA
;
A
#
# COMPACT_ATOMS: atom_id res chain seq x y z
N MET A 1 0.69 16.76 2.03
CA MET A 1 1.70 17.08 3.08
C MET A 1 2.74 15.95 3.13
N THR A 2 3.80 16.05 2.36
CA THR A 2 4.89 15.08 2.38
C THR A 2 5.60 15.22 3.70
N THR A 3 5.32 14.34 4.58
CA THR A 3 5.58 14.39 5.99
C THR A 3 7.06 14.63 6.29
N SER A 4 7.34 15.48 7.24
CA SER A 4 8.62 15.74 7.92
C SER A 4 9.43 14.46 8.22
N LEU A 5 8.76 13.34 8.46
CA LEU A 5 9.35 12.01 8.67
C LEU A 5 10.11 11.48 7.43
N ASN A 6 9.53 11.65 6.25
CA ASN A 6 10.13 11.19 4.99
C ASN A 6 11.40 11.99 4.68
N ARG A 7 11.36 13.32 4.87
CA ARG A 7 12.53 14.18 4.69
C ARG A 7 13.65 13.82 5.65
N LYS A 8 13.35 13.63 6.95
CA LYS A 8 14.33 13.21 7.96
C LYS A 8 14.97 11.85 7.64
N PHE A 9 14.19 10.91 7.09
CA PHE A 9 14.76 9.64 6.65
C PHE A 9 15.79 9.84 5.55
N PHE A 10 15.48 10.61 4.48
CA PHE A 10 16.40 10.84 3.37
C PHE A 10 17.63 11.69 3.74
N GLU A 11 17.55 12.48 4.79
CA GLU A 11 18.69 13.19 5.38
C GLU A 11 19.60 12.27 6.21
N SER A 12 19.08 11.12 6.66
CA SER A 12 19.87 10.12 7.40
C SER A 12 20.88 9.40 6.50
N THR A 13 21.90 8.78 7.09
CA THR A 13 22.89 7.97 6.37
C THR A 13 22.22 6.86 5.56
N ARG A 14 21.23 6.15 6.11
CA ARG A 14 20.47 5.12 5.40
C ARG A 14 19.70 5.69 4.22
N GLY A 15 19.01 6.80 4.41
CA GLY A 15 18.28 7.47 3.32
C GLY A 15 19.20 7.98 2.20
N ARG A 16 20.39 8.48 2.54
CA ARG A 16 21.41 8.86 1.55
C ARG A 16 21.91 7.65 0.76
N MET A 17 22.17 6.51 1.42
CA MET A 17 22.56 5.27 0.74
C MET A 17 21.45 4.78 -0.20
N VAL A 18 20.20 4.76 0.26
CA VAL A 18 19.03 4.41 -0.56
C VAL A 18 18.91 5.33 -1.78
N THR A 19 19.11 6.64 -1.62
CA THR A 19 19.11 7.61 -2.73
C THR A 19 20.21 7.34 -3.76
N LEU A 20 21.38 6.89 -3.31
CA LEU A 20 22.48 6.51 -4.21
C LEU A 20 22.15 5.24 -4.99
N LEU A 21 21.60 4.22 -4.29
CA LEU A 21 21.21 2.94 -4.89
C LEU A 21 20.07 3.08 -5.89
N ARG A 22 19.19 4.09 -5.77
CA ARG A 22 18.20 4.43 -6.81
C ARG A 22 18.83 4.84 -8.15
N ARG A 23 20.05 5.33 -8.13
CA ARG A 23 20.75 5.74 -9.36
C ARG A 23 21.44 4.54 -10.06
N GLY A 24 21.51 3.41 -9.38
CA GLY A 24 22.11 2.16 -9.86
C GLY A 24 22.81 1.40 -8.76
N GLY A 25 23.14 0.13 -9.06
CA GLY A 25 23.84 -0.74 -8.12
C GLY A 25 25.20 -0.17 -7.73
N GLN A 26 25.53 -0.27 -6.44
CA GLN A 26 26.76 0.27 -5.84
C GLN A 26 27.46 -0.80 -5.00
N THR A 27 28.77 -0.74 -4.97
CA THR A 27 29.59 -1.52 -4.03
C THR A 27 29.70 -0.83 -2.67
N VAL A 28 30.16 -1.58 -1.65
CA VAL A 28 30.45 -1.01 -0.32
C VAL A 28 31.43 0.15 -0.41
N ASP A 29 32.47 0.00 -1.23
CA ASP A 29 33.53 1.01 -1.36
C ASP A 29 33.03 2.30 -2.03
N GLU A 30 32.16 2.20 -3.04
CA GLU A 30 31.54 3.34 -3.69
C GLU A 30 30.61 4.09 -2.73
N LEU A 31 29.75 3.36 -2.02
CA LEU A 31 28.91 3.95 -1.00
C LEU A 31 29.71 4.64 0.11
N ALA A 32 30.77 3.97 0.62
CA ALA A 32 31.61 4.49 1.68
C ALA A 32 32.25 5.85 1.31
N LYS A 33 32.76 5.95 0.07
CA LYS A 33 33.33 7.20 -0.46
C LYS A 33 32.33 8.36 -0.46
N VAL A 34 31.08 8.07 -0.86
CA VAL A 34 30.06 9.14 -1.02
C VAL A 34 29.42 9.53 0.32
N VAL A 35 29.16 8.54 1.20
CA VAL A 35 28.52 8.83 2.49
C VAL A 35 29.50 9.26 3.57
N GLY A 36 30.82 9.10 3.34
CA GLY A 36 31.86 9.49 4.28
C GLY A 36 31.99 8.54 5.49
N LEU A 37 31.72 7.25 5.29
CA LEU A 37 31.83 6.21 6.33
C LEU A 37 32.90 5.20 6.00
N THR A 38 33.30 4.42 7.03
CA THR A 38 34.12 3.23 6.83
C THR A 38 33.31 2.12 6.15
N ASN A 39 33.98 1.21 5.46
CA ASN A 39 33.34 0.03 4.85
C ASN A 39 32.53 -0.81 5.85
N ASN A 40 33.01 -0.93 7.08
CA ASN A 40 32.29 -1.64 8.14
C ASN A 40 31.01 -0.90 8.55
N GLY A 41 31.04 0.43 8.63
CA GLY A 41 29.86 1.25 8.90
C GLY A 41 28.81 1.10 7.78
N VAL A 42 29.26 1.12 6.50
CA VAL A 42 28.37 0.90 5.35
C VAL A 42 27.77 -0.50 5.39
N ARG A 43 28.56 -1.55 5.67
CA ARG A 43 28.04 -2.93 5.79
C ARG A 43 26.98 -3.06 6.88
N ALA A 44 27.15 -2.42 8.02
CA ALA A 44 26.16 -2.44 9.10
C ALA A 44 24.81 -1.81 8.65
N HIS A 45 24.85 -0.71 7.90
CA HIS A 45 23.67 -0.09 7.34
C HIS A 45 23.02 -0.94 6.25
N LEU A 46 23.84 -1.52 5.33
CA LEU A 46 23.35 -2.42 4.28
C LEU A 46 22.68 -3.65 4.87
N ALA A 47 23.28 -4.30 5.88
CA ALA A 47 22.69 -5.46 6.55
C ALA A 47 21.32 -5.14 7.16
N THR A 48 21.15 -3.93 7.69
CA THR A 48 19.84 -3.48 8.19
C THR A 48 18.85 -3.30 7.04
N LEU A 49 19.24 -2.60 5.98
CA LEU A 49 18.39 -2.36 4.81
C LEU A 49 18.04 -3.68 4.07
N GLU A 50 18.96 -4.64 4.05
CA GLU A 50 18.75 -5.96 3.46
C GLU A 50 17.75 -6.80 4.29
N ARG A 51 17.91 -6.80 5.62
CA ARG A 51 16.94 -7.44 6.53
C ARG A 51 15.55 -6.81 6.42
N ASP A 52 15.49 -5.49 6.23
CA ASP A 52 14.24 -4.75 6.08
C ASP A 52 13.66 -4.85 4.64
N GLY A 53 14.27 -5.66 3.74
CA GLY A 53 13.81 -5.89 2.37
C GLY A 53 14.00 -4.71 1.42
N VAL A 54 14.73 -3.67 1.83
CA VAL A 54 14.92 -2.42 1.03
C VAL A 54 16.01 -2.58 -0.02
N VAL A 55 17.06 -3.35 0.28
CA VAL A 55 18.19 -3.62 -0.65
C VAL A 55 18.44 -5.10 -0.76
N ARG A 56 19.08 -5.48 -1.87
CA ARG A 56 19.57 -6.86 -2.09
C ARG A 56 20.94 -6.85 -2.73
N GLN A 57 21.67 -7.98 -2.61
CA GLN A 57 22.87 -8.23 -3.38
C GLN A 57 22.50 -8.74 -4.77
N ARG A 58 22.93 -8.03 -5.81
CA ARG A 58 22.70 -8.43 -7.21
C ARG A 58 23.74 -9.41 -7.73
N GLY A 59 24.95 -9.39 -7.19
CA GLY A 59 26.08 -10.17 -7.66
C GLY A 59 27.39 -9.53 -7.22
N SER A 60 28.50 -9.92 -7.85
CA SER A 60 29.81 -9.36 -7.55
C SER A 60 30.51 -8.86 -8.82
N VAL A 61 31.25 -7.79 -8.68
CA VAL A 61 32.10 -7.23 -9.72
C VAL A 61 33.57 -7.37 -9.33
N ARG A 62 34.44 -7.71 -10.30
CA ARG A 62 35.88 -7.68 -10.09
C ARG A 62 36.37 -6.24 -10.29
N SER A 63 37.33 -5.82 -9.46
CA SER A 63 37.99 -4.54 -9.65
C SER A 63 38.66 -4.50 -11.02
N ALA A 64 38.52 -3.41 -11.77
CA ALA A 64 39.16 -3.20 -13.05
C ALA A 64 40.70 -3.25 -12.99
N SER A 65 41.30 -3.10 -11.79
CA SER A 65 42.73 -3.20 -11.52
C SER A 65 43.27 -4.63 -11.33
N GLY A 66 42.47 -5.65 -11.56
CA GLY A 66 42.91 -7.04 -11.75
C GLY A 66 43.41 -7.82 -10.52
N GLY A 67 43.38 -7.24 -9.32
CA GLY A 67 43.92 -7.91 -8.13
C GLY A 67 43.05 -7.60 -6.90
N GLY A 68 42.07 -8.45 -6.59
CA GLY A 68 41.26 -8.28 -5.38
C GLY A 68 40.11 -9.26 -5.31
N LYS A 69 39.55 -9.43 -4.08
CA LYS A 69 38.33 -10.22 -3.88
C LYS A 69 37.18 -9.51 -4.59
N PRO A 70 36.32 -10.23 -5.33
CA PRO A 70 35.14 -9.63 -5.95
C PRO A 70 34.30 -8.84 -4.92
N ALA A 71 33.88 -7.64 -5.29
CA ALA A 71 33.04 -6.79 -4.48
C ALA A 71 31.56 -7.05 -4.79
N TYR A 72 30.75 -7.26 -3.76
CA TYR A 72 29.31 -7.37 -3.93
C TYR A 72 28.70 -6.02 -4.32
N VAL A 73 27.79 -6.07 -5.28
CA VAL A 73 26.97 -4.94 -5.71
C VAL A 73 25.60 -5.03 -5.03
N TYR A 74 25.20 -3.94 -4.42
CA TYR A 74 23.90 -3.79 -3.79
C TYR A 74 23.01 -2.92 -4.68
N GLU A 75 21.72 -3.24 -4.73
CA GLU A 75 20.69 -2.49 -5.44
C GLU A 75 19.41 -2.45 -4.61
N LEU A 76 18.51 -1.54 -4.94
CA LEU A 76 17.17 -1.52 -4.34
C LEU A 76 16.37 -2.73 -4.82
N THR A 77 15.46 -3.20 -3.98
CA THR A 77 14.42 -4.15 -4.37
C THR A 77 13.32 -3.42 -5.15
N ALA A 78 12.51 -4.15 -5.92
CA ALA A 78 11.36 -3.57 -6.62
C ALA A 78 10.36 -2.95 -5.63
N GLU A 79 10.11 -3.65 -4.54
CA GLU A 79 9.22 -3.21 -3.47
C GLU A 79 9.70 -1.90 -2.81
N ALA A 80 11.01 -1.72 -2.70
CA ALA A 80 11.58 -0.47 -2.18
C ALA A 80 11.44 0.69 -3.17
N GLU A 81 11.50 0.45 -4.48
CA GLU A 81 11.25 1.48 -5.50
C GLU A 81 9.80 2.00 -5.43
N ASP A 82 8.83 1.13 -5.18
CA ASP A 82 7.42 1.51 -5.04
C ASP A 82 7.19 2.51 -3.89
N LEU A 83 7.99 2.44 -2.81
CA LEU A 83 7.93 3.40 -1.71
C LEU A 83 8.27 4.85 -2.11
N PHE A 84 8.93 5.04 -3.25
CA PHE A 84 9.28 6.37 -3.78
C PHE A 84 8.26 6.95 -4.74
N SER A 85 7.32 6.15 -5.21
CA SER A 85 6.28 6.62 -6.12
C SER A 85 5.24 7.43 -5.34
N LYS A 86 5.27 8.75 -5.50
CA LYS A 86 4.34 9.70 -4.86
C LYS A 86 3.40 10.36 -5.86
N ALA A 87 3.41 9.89 -7.09
CA ALA A 87 2.61 10.46 -8.15
C ALA A 87 1.17 9.96 -8.13
N TYR A 88 0.91 8.78 -7.55
CA TYR A 88 -0.41 8.15 -7.60
C TYR A 88 -1.50 9.01 -6.98
N GLU A 89 -1.28 9.56 -5.79
CA GLU A 89 -2.25 10.43 -5.10
C GLU A 89 -2.61 11.67 -5.93
N PRO A 90 -1.65 12.54 -6.32
CA PRO A 90 -1.99 13.75 -7.07
C PRO A 90 -2.51 13.46 -8.47
N VAL A 91 -2.01 12.43 -9.15
CA VAL A 91 -2.50 12.04 -10.49
C VAL A 91 -3.91 11.50 -10.41
N LEU A 92 -4.20 10.60 -9.45
CA LEU A 92 -5.53 10.05 -9.26
C LEU A 92 -6.53 11.15 -8.85
N GLY A 93 -6.15 12.06 -7.96
CA GLY A 93 -7.00 13.19 -7.58
C GLY A 93 -7.36 14.09 -8.78
N GLN A 94 -6.40 14.40 -9.66
CA GLN A 94 -6.70 15.16 -10.88
C GLN A 94 -7.56 14.37 -11.87
N LEU A 95 -7.31 13.06 -12.01
CA LEU A 95 -8.13 12.20 -12.87
C LEU A 95 -9.57 12.15 -12.38
N LEU A 96 -9.82 11.98 -11.08
CA LEU A 96 -11.16 12.00 -10.50
C LEU A 96 -11.86 13.33 -10.78
N LYS A 97 -11.16 14.47 -10.58
CA LYS A 97 -11.70 15.80 -10.91
C LYS A 97 -12.18 15.87 -12.36
N VAL A 98 -11.32 15.49 -13.31
CA VAL A 98 -11.66 15.51 -14.73
C VAL A 98 -12.84 14.57 -15.04
N LEU A 99 -12.91 13.40 -14.41
CA LEU A 99 -14.04 12.47 -14.58
C LEU A 99 -15.35 13.09 -14.08
N PHE A 100 -15.37 13.65 -12.86
CA PHE A 100 -16.58 14.27 -12.29
C PHE A 100 -17.02 15.52 -13.05
N GLU A 101 -16.09 16.32 -13.55
CA GLU A 101 -16.38 17.49 -14.39
C GLU A 101 -16.92 17.11 -15.76
N GLY A 102 -16.40 16.01 -16.37
CA GLY A 102 -16.72 15.60 -17.73
C GLY A 102 -17.96 14.70 -17.85
N LEU A 103 -18.15 13.78 -16.91
CA LEU A 103 -19.23 12.79 -16.95
C LEU A 103 -20.38 13.12 -15.98
N GLY A 104 -20.10 13.91 -14.95
CA GLY A 104 -21.03 14.14 -13.84
C GLY A 104 -20.94 13.08 -12.75
N ALA A 105 -21.71 13.28 -11.67
CA ALA A 105 -21.59 12.49 -10.45
C ALA A 105 -22.01 11.02 -10.65
N GLU A 106 -23.18 10.78 -11.23
CA GLU A 106 -23.77 9.43 -11.37
C GLU A 106 -22.88 8.49 -12.17
N GLU A 107 -22.41 8.94 -13.34
CA GLU A 107 -21.55 8.13 -14.21
C GLU A 107 -20.17 7.91 -13.60
N SER A 108 -19.60 8.93 -12.95
CA SER A 108 -18.29 8.82 -12.29
C SER A 108 -18.33 7.86 -11.11
N GLU A 109 -19.40 7.90 -10.30
CA GLU A 109 -19.62 6.93 -9.22
C GLU A 109 -19.83 5.51 -9.75
N ALA A 110 -20.55 5.35 -10.86
CA ALA A 110 -20.74 4.04 -11.50
C ALA A 110 -19.38 3.46 -11.97
N LEU A 111 -18.51 4.28 -12.53
CA LEU A 111 -17.14 3.87 -12.90
C LEU A 111 -16.30 3.47 -11.69
N LEU A 112 -16.38 4.21 -10.58
CA LEU A 112 -15.69 3.87 -9.34
C LEU A 112 -16.18 2.52 -8.77
N ARG A 113 -17.50 2.31 -8.72
CA ARG A 113 -18.08 1.02 -8.33
C ARG A 113 -17.66 -0.10 -9.28
N GLY A 114 -17.64 0.16 -10.58
CA GLY A 114 -17.13 -0.78 -11.57
C GLY A 114 -15.67 -1.16 -11.37
N ALA A 115 -14.82 -0.22 -10.97
CA ALA A 115 -13.42 -0.51 -10.60
C ALA A 115 -13.34 -1.42 -9.37
N GLY A 116 -14.13 -1.16 -8.31
CA GLY A 116 -14.21 -2.02 -7.14
C GLY A 116 -14.65 -3.45 -7.48
N HIS A 117 -15.62 -3.58 -8.38
CA HIS A 117 -16.11 -4.88 -8.85
C HIS A 117 -15.00 -5.67 -9.58
N ARG A 118 -14.30 -5.03 -10.53
CA ARG A 118 -13.16 -5.66 -11.22
C ARG A 118 -12.06 -6.10 -10.27
N MET A 119 -11.74 -5.28 -9.28
CA MET A 119 -10.74 -5.62 -8.25
C MET A 119 -11.16 -6.86 -7.44
N ALA A 120 -12.46 -7.04 -7.19
CA ALA A 120 -12.98 -8.25 -6.55
C ALA A 120 -12.93 -9.46 -7.49
N GLU A 121 -13.32 -9.31 -8.75
CA GLU A 121 -13.28 -10.37 -9.76
C GLU A 121 -11.87 -10.92 -9.98
N GLU A 122 -10.86 -10.04 -10.07
CA GLU A 122 -9.46 -10.42 -10.26
C GLU A 122 -8.91 -11.27 -9.10
N ARG A 123 -9.44 -11.07 -7.88
CA ARG A 123 -9.06 -11.86 -6.70
C ARG A 123 -9.86 -13.14 -6.54
N GLY A 124 -11.05 -13.18 -7.13
CA GLY A 124 -12.04 -14.24 -6.93
C GLY A 124 -12.70 -14.20 -5.55
N VAL A 125 -13.82 -14.87 -5.42
CA VAL A 125 -14.49 -15.04 -4.12
C VAL A 125 -13.71 -16.08 -3.31
N PRO A 126 -13.23 -15.74 -2.11
CA PRO A 126 -12.49 -16.70 -1.28
C PRO A 126 -13.36 -17.90 -0.88
N ASP A 127 -12.74 -19.06 -0.78
CA ASP A 127 -13.40 -20.26 -0.29
C ASP A 127 -13.79 -20.13 1.20
N GLY A 128 -14.89 -20.78 1.58
CA GLY A 128 -15.33 -20.85 2.97
C GLY A 128 -16.63 -20.08 3.25
N GLY A 129 -16.99 -20.04 4.53
CA GLY A 129 -18.18 -19.32 5.02
C GLY A 129 -18.01 -17.81 5.00
N LEU A 130 -19.09 -17.11 5.35
CA LEU A 130 -19.11 -15.62 5.34
C LEU A 130 -17.96 -15.02 6.16
N HIS A 131 -17.67 -15.54 7.35
CA HIS A 131 -16.59 -15.03 8.21
C HIS A 131 -15.22 -15.10 7.50
N ALA A 132 -14.87 -16.25 6.89
CA ALA A 132 -13.62 -16.42 6.17
C ALA A 132 -13.50 -15.46 4.97
N ARG A 133 -14.59 -15.22 4.24
CA ARG A 133 -14.62 -14.26 3.13
C ARG A 133 -14.46 -12.81 3.61
N LEU A 134 -15.03 -12.46 4.76
CA LEU A 134 -14.85 -11.15 5.37
C LEU A 134 -13.42 -10.96 5.89
N GLU A 135 -12.80 -11.95 6.49
CA GLU A 135 -11.39 -11.93 6.86
C GLU A 135 -10.49 -11.74 5.64
N ALA A 136 -10.79 -12.39 4.52
CA ALA A 136 -10.06 -12.17 3.27
C ALA A 136 -10.25 -10.74 2.73
N ALA A 137 -11.45 -10.16 2.85
CA ALA A 137 -11.70 -8.76 2.50
C ALA A 137 -10.91 -7.80 3.41
N VAL A 138 -10.81 -8.08 4.70
CA VAL A 138 -9.94 -7.36 5.66
C VAL A 138 -8.47 -7.44 5.24
N ALA A 139 -7.99 -8.63 4.87
CA ALA A 139 -6.62 -8.81 4.39
C ALA A 139 -6.34 -7.96 3.16
N VAL A 140 -7.25 -7.92 2.18
CA VAL A 140 -7.13 -7.06 0.99
C VAL A 140 -7.08 -5.57 1.35
N LEU A 141 -7.90 -5.10 2.28
CA LEU A 141 -7.83 -3.71 2.75
C LEU A 141 -6.48 -3.38 3.40
N ASN A 142 -5.92 -4.34 4.15
CA ASN A 142 -4.62 -4.18 4.81
C ASN A 142 -3.46 -4.23 3.80
N GLU A 143 -3.52 -5.07 2.78
CA GLU A 143 -2.58 -5.07 1.64
C GLU A 143 -2.58 -3.73 0.89
N LEU A 144 -3.73 -3.09 0.76
CA LEU A 144 -3.86 -1.77 0.15
C LEU A 144 -3.36 -0.63 1.07
N GLY A 145 -2.80 -0.94 2.23
CA GLY A 145 -2.24 0.04 3.16
C GLY A 145 -3.24 0.53 4.22
N GLY A 146 -4.37 -0.14 4.36
CA GLY A 146 -5.30 0.05 5.47
C GLY A 146 -4.78 -0.55 6.78
N LEU A 147 -5.55 -0.33 7.84
CA LEU A 147 -5.45 -1.06 9.10
C LEU A 147 -6.87 -1.36 9.52
N ALA A 148 -7.34 -2.55 9.18
CA ALA A 148 -8.73 -2.96 9.38
C ALA A 148 -8.80 -4.29 10.12
N GLU A 149 -9.90 -4.49 10.82
CA GLU A 149 -10.23 -5.69 11.58
C GLU A 149 -11.72 -6.02 11.39
N LEU A 150 -12.08 -7.31 11.51
CA LEU A 150 -13.46 -7.76 11.55
C LEU A 150 -13.93 -7.74 13.00
N GLU A 151 -15.05 -7.07 13.25
CA GLU A 151 -15.68 -7.00 14.57
C GLU A 151 -17.07 -7.63 14.52
N GLU A 152 -17.39 -8.40 15.55
CA GLU A 152 -18.76 -8.88 15.80
C GLU A 152 -19.44 -7.95 16.79
N LEU A 153 -20.58 -7.40 16.41
CA LEU A 153 -21.40 -6.54 17.24
C LEU A 153 -22.78 -7.15 17.44
N GLU A 154 -23.54 -6.69 18.42
CA GLU A 154 -24.91 -7.20 18.70
C GLU A 154 -25.86 -7.09 17.47
N GLY A 155 -25.51 -6.29 16.47
CA GLY A 155 -26.30 -6.12 15.23
C GLY A 155 -25.72 -6.79 13.98
N GLY A 156 -24.62 -7.53 14.08
CA GLY A 156 -24.00 -8.20 12.94
C GLY A 156 -22.48 -8.01 12.83
N LEU A 157 -21.96 -8.25 11.65
CA LEU A 157 -20.52 -8.16 11.36
C LEU A 157 -20.18 -6.78 10.79
N VAL A 158 -19.07 -6.20 11.24
CA VAL A 158 -18.57 -4.90 10.79
C VAL A 158 -17.07 -5.01 10.51
N ILE A 159 -16.63 -4.53 9.33
CA ILE A 159 -15.22 -4.28 9.08
C ILE A 159 -14.89 -2.87 9.54
N ARG A 160 -14.07 -2.76 10.58
CA ARG A 160 -13.62 -1.48 11.13
C ARG A 160 -12.19 -1.19 10.76
N GLY A 161 -11.96 -0.07 10.07
CA GLY A 161 -10.64 0.43 9.71
C GLY A 161 -10.17 1.56 10.63
N TYR A 162 -8.97 1.44 11.17
CA TYR A 162 -8.30 2.48 11.96
C TYR A 162 -7.51 3.47 11.09
N SER A 163 -7.29 3.10 9.82
CA SER A 163 -6.79 3.99 8.76
C SER A 163 -7.51 3.68 7.44
N CYS A 164 -7.54 4.67 6.55
CA CYS A 164 -8.14 4.51 5.23
C CYS A 164 -7.03 4.47 4.17
N PRO A 165 -6.94 3.42 3.33
CA PRO A 165 -5.96 3.36 2.24
C PRO A 165 -6.16 4.47 1.20
N LEU A 166 -7.39 4.97 1.06
CA LEU A 166 -7.74 6.07 0.17
C LEU A 166 -7.85 7.43 0.90
N GLY A 167 -7.35 7.50 2.15
CA GLY A 167 -7.53 8.65 3.02
C GLY A 167 -6.99 9.97 2.50
N ALA A 168 -6.05 9.93 1.56
CA ALA A 168 -5.54 11.12 0.88
C ALA A 168 -6.54 11.71 -0.14
N LEU A 169 -7.45 10.89 -0.67
CA LEU A 169 -8.43 11.28 -1.69
C LEU A 169 -9.80 11.61 -1.09
N THR A 170 -10.20 10.95 0.00
CA THR A 170 -11.55 11.06 0.57
C THR A 170 -11.99 12.47 1.01
N PRO A 171 -11.10 13.42 1.37
CA PRO A 171 -11.54 14.80 1.67
C PRO A 171 -12.14 15.51 0.46
N ASP A 172 -11.57 15.32 -0.73
CA ASP A 172 -12.01 15.96 -1.98
C ASP A 172 -12.92 15.06 -2.82
N HIS A 173 -12.79 13.75 -2.69
CA HIS A 173 -13.49 12.72 -3.46
C HIS A 173 -14.05 11.62 -2.54
N PRO A 174 -15.09 11.91 -1.73
CA PRO A 174 -15.66 10.91 -0.82
C PRO A 174 -16.29 9.71 -1.56
N GLU A 175 -16.58 9.84 -2.84
CA GLU A 175 -17.19 8.82 -3.71
C GLU A 175 -16.29 7.59 -3.91
N VAL A 176 -14.96 7.74 -3.69
CA VAL A 176 -14.02 6.61 -3.75
C VAL A 176 -14.34 5.54 -2.68
N CYS A 177 -15.08 5.87 -1.63
CA CYS A 177 -15.55 4.89 -0.65
C CYS A 177 -16.51 3.87 -1.26
N GLY A 178 -17.30 4.25 -2.28
CA GLY A 178 -18.18 3.35 -3.02
C GLY A 178 -17.41 2.27 -3.81
N MET A 179 -16.20 2.58 -4.27
CA MET A 179 -15.30 1.58 -4.87
C MET A 179 -14.89 0.52 -3.83
N ALA A 180 -14.50 0.96 -2.63
CA ALA A 180 -14.12 0.05 -1.54
C ALA A 180 -15.32 -0.79 -1.05
N GLU A 181 -16.52 -0.19 -0.97
CA GLU A 181 -17.76 -0.89 -0.64
C GLU A 181 -18.02 -2.03 -1.64
N THR A 182 -17.92 -1.74 -2.93
CA THR A 182 -18.16 -2.73 -4.00
C THR A 182 -17.10 -3.84 -4.00
N LEU A 183 -15.82 -3.49 -3.76
CA LEU A 183 -14.75 -4.47 -3.62
C LEU A 183 -15.03 -5.45 -2.47
N ILE A 184 -15.37 -4.92 -1.29
CA ILE A 184 -15.64 -5.74 -0.10
C ILE A 184 -16.89 -6.60 -0.32
N ALA A 185 -17.98 -6.02 -0.87
CA ALA A 185 -19.20 -6.77 -1.17
C ALA A 185 -18.95 -7.92 -2.15
N GLY A 186 -18.12 -7.70 -3.18
CA GLY A 186 -17.72 -8.71 -4.15
C GLY A 186 -16.93 -9.86 -3.51
N LEU A 187 -15.98 -9.57 -2.62
CA LEU A 187 -15.20 -10.57 -1.92
C LEU A 187 -16.04 -11.33 -0.88
N ALA A 188 -16.90 -10.63 -0.14
CA ALA A 188 -17.77 -11.22 0.86
C ALA A 188 -18.92 -12.06 0.26
N GLY A 189 -19.34 -11.73 -0.98
CA GLY A 189 -20.47 -12.34 -1.62
C GLY A 189 -21.83 -11.98 -0.99
N VAL A 190 -21.85 -10.88 -0.21
CA VAL A 190 -23.06 -10.34 0.44
C VAL A 190 -23.04 -8.81 0.36
N PRO A 191 -24.20 -8.15 0.41
CA PRO A 191 -24.27 -6.70 0.44
C PRO A 191 -23.54 -6.14 1.66
N VAL A 192 -22.81 -5.06 1.43
CA VAL A 192 -22.08 -4.32 2.45
C VAL A 192 -22.47 -2.86 2.33
N ARG A 193 -22.52 -2.13 3.42
CA ARG A 193 -22.84 -0.69 3.46
C ARG A 193 -21.69 0.10 4.05
N GLU A 194 -21.21 1.07 3.30
CA GLU A 194 -20.18 2.01 3.72
C GLU A 194 -20.74 2.98 4.80
N ARG A 195 -19.99 3.16 5.91
CA ARG A 195 -20.23 4.04 7.04
C ARG A 195 -18.96 4.77 7.48
N CYS A 196 -18.08 5.08 6.55
CA CYS A 196 -16.76 5.64 6.84
C CYS A 196 -16.83 7.03 7.48
N ASP A 197 -15.97 7.27 8.44
CA ASP A 197 -15.72 8.62 8.97
C ASP A 197 -14.64 9.30 8.12
N ARG A 198 -15.00 10.37 7.42
CA ARG A 198 -14.14 11.10 6.48
C ARG A 198 -13.61 12.42 7.04
N ARG A 199 -13.82 12.70 8.33
CA ARG A 199 -13.46 13.98 8.94
C ARG A 199 -11.94 14.17 9.03
N VAL A 200 -11.40 14.41 10.24
CA VAL A 200 -9.98 14.80 10.43
C VAL A 200 -8.99 13.68 10.09
N LYS A 201 -9.34 12.43 10.43
CA LYS A 201 -8.57 11.23 10.15
C LYS A 201 -9.50 10.18 9.58
N PRO A 202 -9.53 10.02 8.25
CA PRO A 202 -10.43 9.09 7.60
C PRO A 202 -10.27 7.66 8.15
N ARG A 203 -11.41 7.05 8.50
CA ARG A 203 -11.49 5.67 9.01
C ARG A 203 -12.56 4.92 8.25
N CYS A 204 -12.20 3.74 7.77
CA CYS A 204 -13.14 2.87 7.10
C CYS A 204 -14.11 2.23 8.09
N CYS A 205 -15.35 2.07 7.69
CA CYS A 205 -16.35 1.29 8.40
C CYS A 205 -17.31 0.69 7.36
N PHE A 206 -17.48 -0.62 7.37
CA PHE A 206 -18.34 -1.32 6.44
C PHE A 206 -19.23 -2.27 7.22
N GLU A 207 -20.54 -2.01 7.24
CA GLU A 207 -21.55 -2.85 7.84
C GLU A 207 -21.96 -3.96 6.88
N VAL A 208 -21.96 -5.21 7.34
CA VAL A 208 -22.38 -6.36 6.55
C VAL A 208 -23.89 -6.54 6.71
N ALA A 209 -24.62 -6.51 5.61
CA ALA A 209 -26.05 -6.78 5.63
C ALA A 209 -26.27 -8.30 5.75
N LEU A 210 -26.60 -8.76 6.96
CA LEU A 210 -27.01 -10.15 7.17
C LEU A 210 -28.47 -10.29 6.72
N SER A 211 -28.75 -11.09 5.69
CA SER A 211 -30.11 -11.54 5.41
C SER A 211 -30.50 -12.58 6.48
N GLU A 212 -31.80 -12.61 6.87
CA GLU A 212 -32.31 -13.58 7.86
C GLU A 212 -31.97 -15.04 7.54
N SER A 213 -31.68 -15.34 6.27
CA SER A 213 -31.22 -16.68 5.82
C SER A 213 -29.76 -16.98 6.14
N THR A 214 -28.91 -15.99 6.42
CA THR A 214 -27.46 -16.18 6.65
C THR A 214 -27.14 -16.31 8.14
N ALA A 215 -28.03 -15.87 9.02
CA ALA A 215 -27.89 -16.00 10.48
C ALA A 215 -27.96 -17.46 10.99
N ALA A 216 -28.39 -18.40 10.17
CA ALA A 216 -28.49 -19.81 10.52
C ALA A 216 -27.25 -20.66 10.17
N GLN A 217 -26.22 -20.05 9.58
CA GLN A 217 -24.98 -20.73 9.13
C GLN A 217 -23.69 -20.08 9.70
N ALA A 218 -23.80 -19.18 10.69
CA ALA A 218 -22.68 -18.59 11.41
C ALA A 218 -22.42 -19.29 12.74
#